data_97b070042f879927fa95bbf509871b2d
#
_entry.id   97b070042f879927fa95bbf509871b2d
#
_cell.length_a   1.000
_cell.length_b   1.000
_cell.length_c   1.000
_cell.angle_alpha   90.00
_cell.angle_beta   90.00
_cell.angle_gamma   90.00
#
_symmetry.space_group_name_H-M   'P 1'
#
loop_
_entity.id
_entity.type
_entity.pdbx_description
1 polymer ?
#
loop_
_entity_poly.entity_id
_entity_poly.type
_entity_poly.pdbx_seq_one_letter_code
_entity_poly.pdbx_strand_id
1 'polypeptide(L)'
;MALTKADIINTVQADEGLTKQQSTDIIETLIEIIKNTLQSGEDVLISGFGKFCIRDKNQRKGRNPATGDDLMLAPRRVVTFKCSGKLRDRIN
;
A
#
# COMPACT_ATOMS: atom_id res chain seq x y z
N MET A 1 4.28 16.14 -6.79
CA MET A 1 4.58 16.07 -5.35
C MET A 1 3.79 14.94 -4.72
N ALA A 2 4.33 14.34 -3.69
CA ALA A 2 3.67 13.24 -2.99
C ALA A 2 3.19 13.68 -1.61
N LEU A 3 2.05 13.16 -1.20
CA LEU A 3 1.57 13.30 0.17
C LEU A 3 2.37 12.35 1.05
N THR A 4 3.01 12.86 2.08
CA THR A 4 3.82 12.05 2.98
C THR A 4 3.05 11.71 4.26
N LYS A 5 3.59 10.76 5.02
CA LYS A 5 3.03 10.41 6.33
C LYS A 5 3.02 11.63 7.26
N ALA A 6 4.07 12.44 7.23
CA ALA A 6 4.15 13.67 8.04
C ALA A 6 3.03 14.64 7.68
N ASP A 7 2.72 14.78 6.39
CA ASP A 7 1.62 15.63 5.94
C ASP A 7 0.27 15.14 6.46
N ILE A 8 0.06 13.83 6.44
CA ILE A 8 -1.17 13.23 6.97
C ILE A 8 -1.29 13.48 8.48
N ILE A 9 -0.21 13.29 9.21
CA ILE A 9 -0.19 13.52 10.67
C ILE A 9 -0.54 14.98 10.98
N ASN A 10 0.06 15.92 10.28
CA ASN A 10 -0.20 17.34 10.47
C ASN A 10 -1.66 17.71 10.18
N THR A 11 -2.23 17.15 9.12
CA THR A 11 -3.62 17.39 8.74
C THR A 11 -4.58 16.82 9.79
N VAL A 12 -4.34 15.60 10.27
CA VAL A 12 -5.17 14.98 11.30
C VAL A 12 -5.09 15.78 12.59
N GLN A 13 -3.90 16.24 12.96
CA GLN A 13 -3.71 17.07 14.14
C GLN A 13 -4.54 18.34 14.07
N ALA A 14 -4.50 19.02 12.94
CA ALA A 14 -5.22 20.29 12.75
C ALA A 14 -6.74 20.08 12.71
N ASP A 15 -7.21 19.06 11.99
CA ASP A 15 -8.64 18.83 11.79
C ASP A 15 -9.34 18.29 13.02
N GLU A 16 -8.64 17.46 13.81
CA GLU A 16 -9.24 16.77 14.95
C GLU A 16 -8.89 17.38 16.31
N GLY A 17 -8.07 18.43 16.33
CA GLY A 17 -7.67 19.08 17.58
C GLY A 17 -6.84 18.21 18.52
N LEU A 18 -6.10 17.25 17.96
CA LEU A 18 -5.28 16.33 18.73
C LEU A 18 -3.87 16.89 18.94
N THR A 19 -3.15 16.34 19.91
CA THR A 19 -1.72 16.63 20.03
C THR A 19 -0.97 15.97 18.90
N LYS A 20 0.26 16.42 18.63
CA LYS A 20 1.10 15.81 17.61
C LYS A 20 1.39 14.34 17.94
N GLN A 21 1.64 14.05 19.22
CA GLN A 21 1.92 12.67 19.65
C GLN A 21 0.71 11.77 19.43
N GLN A 22 -0.51 12.24 19.76
CA GLN A 22 -1.72 11.48 19.53
C GLN A 22 -1.95 11.22 18.05
N SER A 23 -1.76 12.23 17.21
CA SER A 23 -1.93 12.11 15.77
C SER A 23 -0.91 11.14 15.16
N THR A 24 0.34 11.21 15.63
CA THR A 24 1.40 10.30 15.18
C THR A 24 1.05 8.87 15.55
N ASP A 25 0.64 8.62 16.79
CA ASP A 25 0.29 7.28 17.27
C ASP A 25 -0.88 6.68 16.49
N ILE A 26 -1.90 7.48 16.19
CA ILE A 26 -3.05 7.04 15.42
C ILE A 26 -2.64 6.61 14.00
N ILE A 27 -1.87 7.44 13.32
CA ILE A 27 -1.45 7.16 11.94
C ILE A 27 -0.48 5.98 11.89
N GLU A 28 0.48 5.91 12.82
CA GLU A 28 1.41 4.79 12.88
C GLU A 28 0.68 3.47 13.15
N THR A 29 -0.29 3.49 14.07
CA THR A 29 -1.09 2.29 14.38
C THR A 29 -1.90 1.85 13.16
N LEU A 30 -2.53 2.78 12.46
CA LEU A 30 -3.31 2.46 11.26
C LEU A 30 -2.44 1.82 10.18
N ILE A 31 -1.29 2.41 9.90
CA ILE A 31 -0.36 1.90 8.89
C ILE A 31 0.16 0.52 9.30
N GLU A 32 0.44 0.31 10.58
CA GLU A 32 0.93 -0.98 11.08
C GLU A 32 -0.14 -2.07 10.93
N ILE A 33 -1.41 -1.74 11.19
CA ILE A 33 -2.52 -2.68 10.97
C ILE A 33 -2.58 -3.10 9.50
N ILE A 34 -2.46 -2.13 8.59
CA ILE A 34 -2.49 -2.41 7.15
C ILE A 34 -1.30 -3.31 6.76
N LYS A 35 -0.10 -2.99 7.22
CA LYS A 35 1.10 -3.78 6.94
C LYS A 35 0.97 -5.22 7.44
N ASN A 36 0.52 -5.38 8.68
CA ASN A 36 0.39 -6.70 9.29
C ASN A 36 -0.66 -7.54 8.56
N THR A 37 -1.76 -6.95 8.15
CA THR A 37 -2.81 -7.64 7.39
C THR A 37 -2.28 -8.10 6.04
N LEU A 38 -1.58 -7.24 5.32
CA LEU A 38 -0.99 -7.58 4.03
C LEU A 38 0.09 -8.65 4.18
N GLN A 39 0.91 -8.55 5.23
CA GLN A 39 1.95 -9.54 5.51
C GLN A 39 1.36 -10.93 5.78
N SER A 40 0.18 -10.99 6.38
CA SER A 40 -0.50 -12.26 6.65
C SER A 40 -1.13 -12.89 5.40
N GLY A 41 -1.14 -12.17 4.29
CA GLY A 41 -1.70 -12.66 3.03
C GLY A 41 -3.15 -12.26 2.79
N GLU A 42 -3.70 -11.37 3.61
CA GLU A 42 -5.06 -10.87 3.44
C GLU A 42 -5.07 -9.53 2.72
N ASP A 43 -6.10 -9.33 1.89
CA ASP A 43 -6.32 -8.05 1.23
C ASP A 43 -6.86 -7.03 2.23
N VAL A 44 -6.63 -5.74 1.93
CA VAL A 44 -7.17 -4.64 2.74
C VAL A 44 -8.15 -3.85 1.87
N LEU A 45 -9.41 -3.83 2.28
CA LEU A 45 -10.46 -3.08 1.58
C LEU A 45 -10.83 -1.84 2.39
N ILE A 46 -10.71 -0.67 1.76
CA ILE A 46 -11.13 0.60 2.35
C ILE A 46 -12.26 1.15 1.49
N SER A 47 -13.49 1.10 2.02
CA SER A 47 -14.69 1.52 1.29
C SER A 47 -14.57 2.95 0.80
N GLY A 48 -14.92 3.16 -0.46
CA GLY A 48 -14.86 4.49 -1.08
C GLY A 48 -13.49 4.93 -1.52
N PHE A 49 -12.44 4.16 -1.20
CA PHE A 49 -11.07 4.47 -1.56
C PHE A 49 -10.49 3.43 -2.52
N GLY A 50 -10.34 2.22 -2.06
CA GLY A 50 -9.79 1.16 -2.90
C GLY A 50 -9.44 -0.09 -2.12
N LYS A 51 -8.79 -1.01 -2.81
CA LYS A 51 -8.42 -2.30 -2.26
C LYS A 51 -6.94 -2.58 -2.51
N PHE A 52 -6.22 -2.88 -1.46
CA PHE A 52 -4.85 -3.37 -1.56
C PHE A 52 -4.91 -4.89 -1.64
N CYS A 53 -4.44 -5.44 -2.75
CA CYS A 53 -4.49 -6.88 -3.01
C CYS A 53 -3.11 -7.48 -2.91
N ILE A 54 -3.03 -8.62 -2.22
CA ILE A 54 -1.82 -9.43 -2.18
C ILE A 54 -1.89 -10.42 -3.33
N ARG A 55 -0.82 -10.50 -4.11
CA ARG A 55 -0.68 -11.48 -5.19
C ARG A 55 0.61 -12.24 -5.02
N ASP A 56 0.52 -13.55 -5.09
CA ASP A 56 1.70 -14.41 -5.11
C ASP A 56 2.18 -14.54 -6.54
N LYS A 57 3.42 -14.17 -6.77
CA LYS A 57 4.09 -14.36 -8.06
C LYS A 57 4.88 -15.66 -7.99
N ASN A 58 4.47 -16.66 -8.78
CA ASN A 58 5.17 -17.93 -8.85
C ASN A 58 6.54 -17.77 -9.50
N GLN A 59 7.40 -18.76 -9.29
CA GLN A 59 8.67 -18.84 -9.99
C GLN A 59 8.42 -18.77 -11.50
N ARG A 60 9.14 -17.91 -12.18
CA ARG A 60 8.93 -17.69 -13.61
C ARG A 60 10.26 -17.51 -14.33
N LYS A 61 10.23 -17.76 -15.65
CA LYS A 61 11.38 -17.58 -16.52
C LYS A 61 11.54 -16.12 -16.91
N GLY A 62 12.74 -15.60 -16.74
CA GLY A 62 13.14 -14.30 -17.26
C GLY A 62 14.27 -14.49 -18.24
N ARG A 63 14.85 -13.39 -18.72
CA ARG A 63 16.00 -13.42 -19.62
C ARG A 63 17.09 -12.53 -19.07
N ASN A 64 18.32 -13.03 -19.06
CA ASN A 64 19.48 -12.23 -18.70
C ASN A 64 19.82 -11.30 -19.86
N PRO A 65 19.69 -9.98 -19.71
CA PRO A 65 19.95 -9.04 -20.81
C PRO A 65 21.41 -9.00 -21.24
N ALA A 66 22.35 -9.40 -20.38
CA ALA A 66 23.77 -9.39 -20.70
C ALA A 66 24.20 -10.59 -21.57
N THR A 67 23.63 -11.76 -21.32
CA THR A 67 24.01 -13.00 -22.00
C THR A 67 22.92 -13.56 -22.89
N GLY A 68 21.68 -13.13 -22.72
CA GLY A 68 20.53 -13.67 -23.44
C GLY A 68 20.04 -14.99 -22.89
N ASP A 69 20.67 -15.51 -21.83
CA ASP A 69 20.27 -16.78 -21.23
C ASP A 69 19.01 -16.62 -20.39
N ASP A 70 18.25 -17.71 -20.25
CA ASP A 70 17.06 -17.74 -19.43
C ASP A 70 17.43 -17.71 -17.94
N LEU A 71 16.65 -16.94 -17.18
CA LEU A 71 16.76 -16.88 -15.71
C LEU A 71 15.46 -17.39 -15.09
N MET A 72 15.60 -18.05 -13.93
CA MET A 72 14.45 -18.40 -13.11
C MET A 72 14.28 -17.36 -12.01
N LEU A 73 13.17 -16.61 -12.05
CA LEU A 73 12.86 -15.59 -11.06
C LEU A 73 12.20 -16.26 -9.85
N ALA A 74 12.68 -15.92 -8.65
CA ALA A 74 12.16 -16.48 -7.41
C ALA A 74 10.68 -16.12 -7.21
N PRO A 75 9.89 -17.01 -6.61
CA PRO A 75 8.53 -16.67 -6.20
C PRO A 75 8.55 -15.50 -5.22
N ARG A 76 7.57 -14.61 -5.32
CA ARG A 76 7.47 -13.48 -4.41
C ARG A 76 6.03 -13.05 -4.26
N ARG A 77 5.79 -12.32 -3.17
CA ARG A 77 4.49 -11.70 -2.91
C ARG A 77 4.57 -10.24 -3.26
N VAL A 78 3.56 -9.72 -3.94
CA VAL A 78 3.48 -8.31 -4.32
C VAL A 78 2.14 -7.73 -3.89
N VAL A 79 2.12 -6.40 -3.67
CA VAL A 79 0.91 -5.65 -3.35
C VAL A 79 0.51 -4.84 -4.56
N THR A 80 -0.77 -4.95 -4.94
CA THR A 80 -1.35 -4.10 -5.99
C THR A 80 -2.51 -3.32 -5.40
N PHE A 81 -2.74 -2.11 -5.91
CA PHE A 81 -3.85 -1.27 -5.47
C PHE A 81 -4.88 -1.16 -6.57
N LYS A 82 -6.16 -1.39 -6.22
CA LYS A 82 -7.29 -1.18 -7.13
C LYS A 82 -8.15 -0.05 -6.59
N CYS A 83 -8.30 0.98 -7.39
CA CYS A 83 -9.11 2.15 -7.08
C CYS A 83 -10.60 1.76 -7.01
N SER A 84 -11.32 2.31 -6.02
CA SER A 84 -12.78 2.14 -5.97
C SER A 84 -13.46 2.96 -7.06
N GLY A 85 -14.71 2.61 -7.38
CA GLY A 85 -15.51 3.39 -8.33
C GLY A 85 -15.69 4.83 -7.87
N LYS A 86 -15.91 5.04 -6.57
CA LYS A 86 -16.07 6.40 -6.02
C LYS A 86 -14.80 7.23 -6.17
N LEU A 87 -13.65 6.64 -5.91
CA LEU A 87 -12.38 7.35 -6.09
C LEU A 87 -12.12 7.65 -7.56
N ARG A 88 -12.40 6.69 -8.43
CA ARG A 88 -12.24 6.88 -9.88
C ARG A 88 -13.09 8.06 -10.37
N ASP A 89 -14.32 8.14 -9.90
CA ASP A 89 -15.23 9.23 -10.29
C ASP A 89 -14.74 10.58 -9.79
N ARG A 90 -14.09 10.63 -8.63
CA ARG A 90 -13.54 11.89 -8.10
C ARG A 90 -12.31 12.37 -8.86
N ILE A 91 -11.55 11.47 -9.45
CA ILE A 91 -10.31 11.78 -10.16
C ILE A 91 -10.61 12.22 -11.60
N ASN A 92 -11.61 11.63 -12.21
CA ASN A 92 -11.94 11.87 -13.63
C ASN A 92 -13.01 12.94 -13.83
#